data_029eab7b63055ecf9962cb7cba0e2140
#
_entry.id   029eab7b63055ecf9962cb7cba0e2140
#
_cell.length_a   1.000
_cell.length_b   1.000
_cell.length_c   1.000
_cell.angle_alpha   90.00
_cell.angle_beta   90.00
_cell.angle_gamma   90.00
#
_symmetry.space_group_name_H-M   'P 1'
#
loop_
_entity.id
_entity.type
_entity.pdbx_description
1 polymer ?
#
loop_
_entity_poly.entity_id
_entity_poly.type
_entity_poly.pdbx_seq_one_letter_code
_entity_poly.pdbx_strand_id
1 'polypeptide(L)'
;HAQDPAQPTRASINSPFHTFRWVHHPGLVHQGLQPNLGRYTYTVTPRYFVDRSMAPIDRALGASLAIDVAPFRKGRLRLGFTRGFVQSQAYADHFGPKATFEPRNPELVWDTSQVAGVATDGTSFTFEDEHRWLGFTARPLILELLDEVRVDPDMTLDVFAYDLNEPAILTRLLDPTLAARTRIILDNAALHHDAKPPASGGRKPEDEFAERFAALPGSQIKR
;
A
#
# COMPACT_ATOMS: atom_id res chain seq x y z
N HIS A 1 24.70 -22.63 25.58
CA HIS A 1 25.96 -21.86 25.62
C HIS A 1 25.78 -20.61 26.46
N ALA A 2 26.88 -20.12 27.06
CA ALA A 2 26.85 -18.87 27.79
C ALA A 2 26.62 -17.71 26.82
N GLN A 3 25.72 -16.79 27.19
CA GLN A 3 25.45 -15.57 26.43
C GLN A 3 26.31 -14.42 26.95
N ASP A 4 26.63 -13.50 26.07
CA ASP A 4 27.28 -12.25 26.44
C ASP A 4 26.26 -11.31 27.11
N PRO A 5 26.38 -11.00 28.40
CA PRO A 5 25.41 -10.15 29.09
C PRO A 5 25.43 -8.70 28.63
N ALA A 6 26.43 -8.26 27.89
CA ALA A 6 26.52 -6.92 27.30
C ALA A 6 25.66 -6.80 26.00
N GLN A 7 25.13 -7.91 25.49
CA GLN A 7 24.34 -7.94 24.29
C GLN A 7 22.89 -8.37 24.61
N PRO A 8 21.88 -7.91 23.85
CA PRO A 8 20.52 -8.35 24.05
C PRO A 8 20.39 -9.87 23.94
N THR A 9 19.65 -10.48 24.84
CA THR A 9 19.50 -11.95 24.95
C THR A 9 19.04 -12.60 23.63
N ARG A 10 18.21 -11.92 22.86
CA ARG A 10 17.66 -12.41 21.58
C ARG A 10 18.43 -11.96 20.35
N ALA A 11 19.56 -11.25 20.53
CA ALA A 11 20.39 -10.85 19.41
C ALA A 11 21.06 -12.07 18.76
N SER A 12 21.24 -12.05 17.47
CA SER A 12 21.91 -13.14 16.72
C SER A 12 23.36 -13.39 17.16
N ILE A 13 23.98 -12.41 17.79
CA ILE A 13 25.32 -12.57 18.40
C ILE A 13 25.28 -13.54 19.59
N ASN A 14 24.18 -13.55 20.35
CA ASN A 14 23.98 -14.45 21.49
C ASN A 14 23.24 -15.74 21.11
N SER A 15 22.44 -15.68 20.08
CA SER A 15 21.62 -16.79 19.57
C SER A 15 21.86 -16.96 18.07
N PRO A 16 23.05 -17.48 17.68
CA PRO A 16 23.40 -17.61 16.27
C PRO A 16 22.46 -18.58 15.55
N PHE A 17 22.22 -18.29 14.27
CA PHE A 17 21.40 -19.15 13.41
C PHE A 17 22.14 -20.46 13.15
N HIS A 18 21.40 -21.58 13.22
CA HIS A 18 21.92 -22.91 12.92
C HIS A 18 21.72 -23.31 11.45
N THR A 19 21.14 -22.41 10.65
CA THR A 19 20.89 -22.63 9.23
C THR A 19 21.40 -21.42 8.43
N PHE A 20 21.77 -21.65 7.17
CA PHE A 20 22.15 -20.57 6.24
C PHE A 20 20.93 -19.86 5.64
N ARG A 21 19.79 -19.86 6.34
CA ARG A 21 18.57 -19.20 5.93
C ARG A 21 18.09 -18.29 7.06
N TRP A 22 17.87 -17.05 6.72
CA TRP A 22 17.26 -16.05 7.57
C TRP A 22 16.39 -15.12 6.74
N VAL A 23 15.28 -14.65 7.29
CA VAL A 23 14.37 -13.70 6.64
C VAL A 23 14.26 -12.47 7.52
N HIS A 24 14.50 -11.32 6.92
CA HIS A 24 14.24 -10.01 7.52
C HIS A 24 13.02 -9.41 6.87
N HIS A 25 12.08 -8.93 7.67
CA HIS A 25 10.89 -8.21 7.25
C HIS A 25 11.01 -6.75 7.72
N PRO A 26 11.55 -5.83 6.89
CA PRO A 26 11.56 -4.41 7.22
C PRO A 26 10.14 -3.90 7.43
N GLY A 27 9.90 -3.11 8.49
CA GLY A 27 8.58 -2.55 8.77
C GLY A 27 7.61 -3.46 9.52
N LEU A 28 8.09 -4.49 10.21
CA LEU A 28 7.27 -5.26 11.15
C LEU A 28 6.72 -4.38 12.30
N VAL A 29 5.70 -4.89 12.99
CA VAL A 29 5.01 -4.24 14.14
C VAL A 29 5.97 -3.58 15.12
N HIS A 30 7.12 -4.21 15.39
CA HIS A 30 8.16 -3.67 16.27
C HIS A 30 8.91 -2.45 15.70
N GLN A 31 8.70 -2.11 14.43
CA GLN A 31 9.32 -1.00 13.71
C GLN A 31 8.28 0.05 13.25
N GLY A 32 7.09 0.05 13.87
CA GLY A 32 6.07 1.06 13.63
C GLY A 32 5.26 0.87 12.35
N LEU A 33 5.20 -0.35 11.79
CA LEU A 33 4.36 -0.71 10.61
C LEU A 33 4.65 0.10 9.32
N GLN A 34 5.56 1.07 9.38
CA GLN A 34 6.02 1.76 8.18
C GLN A 34 7.15 0.95 7.52
N PRO A 35 7.15 0.81 6.18
CA PRO A 35 8.28 0.20 5.52
C PRO A 35 9.48 1.12 5.71
N ASN A 36 10.50 0.63 6.39
CA ASN A 36 11.78 1.30 6.39
C ASN A 36 12.43 1.07 5.02
N LEU A 37 12.19 1.98 4.09
CA LEU A 37 12.88 2.00 2.80
C LEU A 37 14.29 2.55 2.99
N GLY A 38 15.22 2.12 2.16
CA GLY A 38 16.58 2.58 2.18
C GLY A 38 17.61 1.45 2.13
N ARG A 39 18.85 1.80 2.41
CA ARG A 39 19.97 0.87 2.31
C ARG A 39 20.16 0.09 3.59
N TYR A 40 20.08 -1.24 3.47
CA TYR A 40 20.37 -2.19 4.53
C TYR A 40 21.70 -2.88 4.26
N THR A 41 22.57 -2.93 5.27
CA THR A 41 23.79 -3.71 5.21
C THR A 41 23.67 -4.92 6.12
N TYR A 42 23.74 -6.09 5.54
CA TYR A 42 23.73 -7.36 6.27
C TYR A 42 25.16 -7.86 6.41
N THR A 43 25.59 -8.09 7.64
CA THR A 43 26.88 -8.68 7.93
C THR A 43 26.67 -10.06 8.53
N VAL A 44 27.25 -11.06 7.92
CA VAL A 44 27.24 -12.46 8.39
C VAL A 44 28.62 -12.81 8.88
N THR A 45 28.72 -13.24 10.14
CA THR A 45 29.97 -13.66 10.76
C THR A 45 29.79 -15.08 11.28
N PRO A 46 30.67 -16.04 10.89
CA PRO A 46 30.58 -17.40 11.41
C PRO A 46 30.85 -17.45 12.91
N ARG A 47 30.20 -18.37 13.61
CA ARG A 47 30.42 -18.63 15.03
C ARG A 47 30.94 -20.04 15.19
N TYR A 48 31.97 -20.17 15.97
CA TYR A 48 32.61 -21.45 16.27
C TYR A 48 32.37 -21.85 17.72
N PHE A 49 32.34 -23.12 17.96
CA PHE A 49 32.24 -23.69 19.30
C PHE A 49 33.52 -24.46 19.62
N VAL A 50 34.06 -24.22 20.82
CA VAL A 50 35.16 -24.97 21.36
C VAL A 50 34.69 -25.51 22.71
N ASP A 51 34.81 -26.81 22.94
CA ASP A 51 34.41 -27.47 24.18
C ASP A 51 32.98 -27.10 24.64
N ARG A 52 32.01 -27.08 23.73
CA ARG A 52 30.60 -26.72 23.95
C ARG A 52 30.38 -25.25 24.35
N SER A 53 31.41 -24.44 24.34
CA SER A 53 31.32 -23.01 24.58
C SER A 53 31.50 -22.23 23.28
N MET A 54 30.78 -21.12 23.16
CA MET A 54 30.90 -20.26 21.98
C MET A 54 32.22 -19.53 22.03
N ALA A 55 33.07 -19.71 21.02
CA ALA A 55 34.31 -18.98 20.85
C ALA A 55 34.08 -17.46 20.69
N PRO A 56 35.03 -16.61 21.03
CA PRO A 56 34.98 -15.19 20.72
C PRO A 56 34.68 -14.96 19.25
N ILE A 57 33.94 -13.90 18.95
CA ILE A 57 33.60 -13.56 17.56
C ILE A 57 34.84 -13.01 16.84
N ASP A 58 35.18 -13.62 15.73
CA ASP A 58 36.19 -13.07 14.83
C ASP A 58 35.49 -12.27 13.73
N ARG A 59 35.53 -10.94 13.85
CA ARG A 59 34.89 -10.04 12.89
C ARG A 59 35.60 -9.99 11.55
N ALA A 60 36.88 -10.41 11.48
CA ALA A 60 37.63 -10.48 10.24
C ALA A 60 37.06 -11.55 9.27
N LEU A 61 36.35 -12.54 9.80
CA LEU A 61 35.67 -13.58 9.02
C LEU A 61 34.27 -13.13 8.53
N GLY A 62 33.86 -11.91 8.86
CA GLY A 62 32.55 -11.38 8.46
C GLY A 62 32.53 -11.01 6.97
N ALA A 63 31.42 -11.34 6.32
CA ALA A 63 31.10 -10.87 4.98
C ALA A 63 29.87 -9.97 5.01
N SER A 64 29.90 -8.86 4.30
CA SER A 64 28.83 -7.88 4.27
C SER A 64 28.24 -7.75 2.86
N LEU A 65 26.88 -7.64 2.80
CA LEU A 65 26.12 -7.36 1.60
C LEU A 65 25.21 -6.18 1.85
N ALA A 66 25.26 -5.18 0.98
CA ALA A 66 24.33 -4.07 1.01
C ALA A 66 23.16 -4.31 0.01
N ILE A 67 21.94 -4.09 0.48
CA ILE A 67 20.71 -4.22 -0.31
C ILE A 67 19.91 -2.95 -0.17
N ASP A 68 19.46 -2.37 -1.27
CA ASP A 68 18.56 -1.23 -1.27
C ASP A 68 17.11 -1.75 -1.27
N VAL A 69 16.39 -1.47 -0.18
CA VAL A 69 14.96 -1.76 -0.06
C VAL A 69 14.20 -0.53 -0.57
N ALA A 70 13.58 -0.65 -1.71
CA ALA A 70 12.84 0.40 -2.38
C ALA A 70 11.63 -0.20 -3.10
N PRO A 71 10.64 0.63 -3.52
CA PRO A 71 9.62 0.17 -4.45
C PRO A 71 10.27 -0.48 -5.68
N PHE A 72 9.77 -1.63 -6.08
CA PHE A 72 10.41 -2.39 -7.15
C PHE A 72 10.25 -1.67 -8.50
N ARG A 73 11.39 -1.38 -9.14
CA ARG A 73 11.45 -0.83 -10.50
C ARG A 73 12.51 -1.59 -11.30
N LYS A 74 12.13 -2.09 -12.49
CA LYS A 74 13.07 -2.73 -13.41
C LYS A 74 12.69 -2.37 -14.86
N GLY A 75 13.44 -1.48 -15.45
CA GLY A 75 13.09 -0.92 -16.77
C GLY A 75 11.74 -0.20 -16.69
N ARG A 76 10.78 -0.62 -17.50
CA ARG A 76 9.41 -0.09 -17.51
C ARG A 76 8.50 -0.74 -16.46
N LEU A 77 8.93 -1.80 -15.81
CA LEU A 77 8.14 -2.51 -14.81
C LEU A 77 8.23 -1.80 -13.46
N ARG A 78 7.08 -1.44 -12.91
CA ARG A 78 6.90 -0.93 -11.55
C ARG A 78 5.95 -1.86 -10.82
N LEU A 79 6.29 -2.30 -9.61
CA LEU A 79 5.46 -3.17 -8.78
C LEU A 79 5.07 -2.45 -7.50
N GLY A 80 3.79 -2.47 -7.21
CA GLY A 80 3.22 -1.98 -5.97
C GLY A 80 2.36 -3.04 -5.30
N PHE A 81 2.24 -2.93 -3.99
CA PHE A 81 1.41 -3.82 -3.17
C PHE A 81 0.46 -2.98 -2.33
N THR A 82 -0.72 -3.50 -2.10
CA THR A 82 -1.67 -3.00 -1.09
C THR A 82 -1.49 -3.79 0.20
N ARG A 83 -2.02 -3.27 1.31
CA ARG A 83 -2.03 -3.99 2.59
C ARG A 83 -3.26 -4.89 2.79
N GLY A 84 -4.08 -5.04 1.77
CA GLY A 84 -5.26 -5.90 1.79
C GLY A 84 -6.49 -5.23 2.39
N PHE A 85 -7.21 -5.93 3.26
CA PHE A 85 -8.55 -5.56 3.68
C PHE A 85 -8.59 -4.54 4.81
N VAL A 86 -9.57 -3.62 4.76
CA VAL A 86 -9.97 -2.72 5.86
C VAL A 86 -10.42 -3.46 7.13
N GLN A 87 -10.78 -4.72 7.05
CA GLN A 87 -11.17 -5.55 8.20
C GLN A 87 -10.05 -6.46 8.68
N SER A 88 -8.81 -6.21 8.24
CA SER A 88 -7.66 -6.98 8.71
C SER A 88 -7.32 -6.62 10.15
N GLN A 89 -6.76 -7.59 10.89
CA GLN A 89 -6.25 -7.34 12.24
C GLN A 89 -5.21 -6.19 12.24
N ALA A 90 -4.34 -6.14 11.24
CA ALA A 90 -3.33 -5.09 11.12
C ALA A 90 -3.94 -3.68 10.93
N TYR A 91 -5.06 -3.57 10.21
CA TYR A 91 -5.78 -2.31 10.08
C TYR A 91 -6.45 -1.92 11.41
N ALA A 92 -7.12 -2.86 12.07
CA ALA A 92 -7.75 -2.63 13.36
C ALA A 92 -6.74 -2.28 14.47
N ASP A 93 -5.56 -2.89 14.45
CA ASP A 93 -4.48 -2.58 15.39
C ASP A 93 -3.89 -1.18 15.15
N HIS A 94 -3.88 -0.72 13.90
CA HIS A 94 -3.31 0.58 13.54
C HIS A 94 -4.30 1.73 13.76
N PHE A 95 -5.51 1.61 13.23
CA PHE A 95 -6.50 2.69 13.26
C PHE A 95 -7.58 2.52 14.33
N GLY A 96 -7.71 1.32 14.88
CA GLY A 96 -8.74 0.97 15.84
C GLY A 96 -9.83 0.07 15.25
N PRO A 97 -10.50 -0.73 16.09
CA PRO A 97 -11.45 -1.75 15.65
C PRO A 97 -12.77 -1.19 15.07
N LYS A 98 -12.99 0.11 15.18
CA LYS A 98 -14.17 0.81 14.65
C LYS A 98 -13.85 1.78 13.52
N ALA A 99 -12.61 1.82 13.06
CA ALA A 99 -12.19 2.65 11.95
C ALA A 99 -12.92 2.24 10.67
N THR A 100 -13.28 3.23 9.86
CA THR A 100 -13.94 3.06 8.56
C THR A 100 -13.18 3.91 7.55
N PHE A 101 -12.86 3.36 6.39
CA PHE A 101 -12.05 4.02 5.36
C PHE A 101 -12.82 5.08 4.55
N GLU A 102 -14.08 5.28 4.85
CA GLU A 102 -14.96 6.27 4.21
C GLU A 102 -15.93 6.87 5.23
N PRO A 103 -16.41 8.09 5.02
CA PRO A 103 -17.44 8.70 5.84
C PRO A 103 -18.80 8.01 5.64
N ARG A 104 -19.72 8.22 6.54
CA ARG A 104 -21.07 7.72 6.40
C ARG A 104 -21.79 8.46 5.26
N ASN A 105 -22.25 7.69 4.23
CA ASN A 105 -22.90 8.21 3.03
C ASN A 105 -22.00 9.20 2.25
N PRO A 106 -20.84 8.78 1.75
CA PRO A 106 -19.95 9.65 1.01
C PRO A 106 -20.58 10.05 -0.35
N GLU A 107 -20.24 11.25 -0.80
CA GLU A 107 -20.39 11.60 -2.21
C GLU A 107 -19.41 10.77 -3.06
N LEU A 108 -19.61 10.70 -4.36
CA LEU A 108 -18.70 9.97 -5.25
C LEU A 108 -17.24 10.44 -5.10
N VAL A 109 -17.04 11.75 -5.04
CA VAL A 109 -15.74 12.37 -4.75
C VAL A 109 -15.91 13.24 -3.51
N TRP A 110 -15.19 12.91 -2.48
CA TRP A 110 -15.26 13.56 -1.18
C TRP A 110 -13.86 13.90 -0.66
N ASP A 111 -13.79 14.81 0.31
CA ASP A 111 -12.53 15.28 0.89
C ASP A 111 -11.95 14.26 1.86
N THR A 112 -10.88 13.59 1.44
CA THR A 112 -10.15 12.60 2.25
C THR A 112 -9.32 13.21 3.37
N SER A 113 -9.12 14.54 3.40
CA SER A 113 -8.39 15.21 4.47
C SER A 113 -9.18 15.35 5.78
N GLN A 114 -10.46 15.04 5.75
CA GLN A 114 -11.30 15.02 6.95
C GLN A 114 -10.81 14.02 7.99
N VAL A 115 -10.90 14.39 9.27
CA VAL A 115 -10.55 13.50 10.38
C VAL A 115 -11.49 12.29 10.38
N ALA A 116 -10.92 11.09 10.24
CA ALA A 116 -11.65 9.82 10.28
C ALA A 116 -11.80 9.27 11.70
N GLY A 117 -10.82 9.52 12.56
CA GLY A 117 -10.86 9.00 13.93
C GLY A 117 -9.61 9.30 14.73
N VAL A 118 -9.49 8.54 15.82
CA VAL A 118 -8.33 8.55 16.71
C VAL A 118 -7.84 7.12 16.85
N ALA A 119 -6.58 6.89 16.52
CA ALA A 119 -5.93 5.59 16.59
C ALA A 119 -5.77 5.09 18.04
N THR A 120 -5.38 3.84 18.20
CA THR A 120 -5.21 3.19 19.51
C THR A 120 -4.13 3.85 20.37
N ASP A 121 -3.18 4.55 19.78
CA ASP A 121 -2.14 5.33 20.47
C ASP A 121 -2.55 6.77 20.82
N GLY A 122 -3.80 7.16 20.51
CA GLY A 122 -4.33 8.50 20.73
C GLY A 122 -4.05 9.51 19.62
N THR A 123 -3.40 9.11 18.52
CA THR A 123 -3.12 9.99 17.38
C THR A 123 -4.35 10.14 16.49
N SER A 124 -4.71 11.38 16.15
CA SER A 124 -5.76 11.68 15.16
C SER A 124 -5.29 11.28 13.78
N PHE A 125 -6.15 10.66 12.97
CA PHE A 125 -5.88 10.30 11.59
C PHE A 125 -7.02 10.74 10.66
N THR A 126 -6.69 10.92 9.39
CA THR A 126 -7.61 11.29 8.33
C THR A 126 -7.96 10.08 7.46
N PHE A 127 -9.01 10.19 6.65
CA PHE A 127 -9.30 9.17 5.63
C PHE A 127 -8.15 9.03 4.63
N GLU A 128 -7.42 10.12 4.31
CA GLU A 128 -6.24 10.06 3.47
C GLU A 128 -5.13 9.19 4.09
N ASP A 129 -4.97 9.22 5.41
CA ASP A 129 -4.00 8.36 6.11
C ASP A 129 -4.39 6.89 5.97
N GLU A 130 -5.69 6.56 6.04
CA GLU A 130 -6.20 5.20 5.84
C GLU A 130 -6.00 4.73 4.41
N HIS A 131 -6.37 5.53 3.41
CA HIS A 131 -6.15 5.22 1.99
C HIS A 131 -4.67 5.05 1.65
N ARG A 132 -3.80 5.90 2.20
CA ARG A 132 -2.35 5.80 2.04
C ARG A 132 -1.81 4.53 2.68
N TRP A 133 -2.27 4.20 3.87
CA TRP A 133 -1.83 3.00 4.58
C TRP A 133 -2.28 1.73 3.85
N LEU A 134 -3.55 1.63 3.44
CA LEU A 134 -4.11 0.51 2.68
C LEU A 134 -3.47 0.36 1.31
N GLY A 135 -3.36 1.45 0.58
CA GLY A 135 -2.82 1.49 -0.77
C GLY A 135 -1.31 1.30 -0.84
N PHE A 136 -0.62 1.46 0.30
CA PHE A 136 0.80 1.20 0.53
C PHE A 136 1.69 1.67 -0.62
N THR A 137 2.34 0.74 -1.36
CA THR A 137 3.21 1.08 -2.49
C THR A 137 2.48 1.07 -3.83
N ALA A 138 1.28 0.50 -3.93
CA ALA A 138 0.50 0.46 -5.16
C ALA A 138 -0.20 1.79 -5.45
N ARG A 139 -0.87 2.40 -4.45
CA ARG A 139 -1.60 3.66 -4.62
C ARG A 139 -0.75 4.79 -5.20
N PRO A 140 0.43 5.11 -4.65
CA PRO A 140 1.26 6.18 -5.22
C PRO A 140 1.70 5.89 -6.67
N LEU A 141 1.94 4.62 -7.04
CA LEU A 141 2.28 4.27 -8.42
C LEU A 141 1.11 4.48 -9.39
N ILE A 142 -0.13 4.18 -8.95
CA ILE A 142 -1.33 4.42 -9.76
C ILE A 142 -1.53 5.93 -9.94
N LEU A 143 -1.45 6.72 -8.86
CA LEU A 143 -1.62 8.17 -8.92
C LEU A 143 -0.53 8.83 -9.78
N GLU A 144 0.74 8.39 -9.65
CA GLU A 144 1.87 8.84 -10.49
C GLU A 144 1.59 8.56 -11.98
N LEU A 145 1.10 7.35 -12.31
CA LEU A 145 0.75 7.00 -13.69
C LEU A 145 -0.37 7.89 -14.25
N LEU A 146 -1.43 8.11 -13.47
CA LEU A 146 -2.54 8.98 -13.90
C LEU A 146 -2.07 10.43 -14.12
N ASP A 147 -1.19 10.93 -13.25
CA ASP A 147 -0.59 12.26 -13.40
C ASP A 147 0.39 12.33 -14.60
N GLU A 148 1.17 11.28 -14.88
CA GLU A 148 2.01 11.16 -16.08
C GLU A 148 1.14 11.27 -17.36
N VAL A 149 0.05 10.46 -17.45
CA VAL A 149 -0.86 10.49 -18.61
C VAL A 149 -1.56 11.85 -18.75
N ARG A 150 -1.92 12.49 -17.64
CA ARG A 150 -2.56 13.81 -17.66
C ARG A 150 -1.66 14.88 -18.26
N VAL A 151 -0.36 14.84 -17.96
CA VAL A 151 0.63 15.84 -18.40
C VAL A 151 1.13 15.58 -19.82
N ASP A 152 1.34 14.32 -20.19
CA ASP A 152 1.85 13.93 -21.51
C ASP A 152 0.72 13.79 -22.53
N PRO A 153 0.61 14.69 -23.54
CA PRO A 153 -0.48 14.66 -24.52
C PRO A 153 -0.41 13.44 -25.46
N ASP A 154 0.73 12.78 -25.58
CA ASP A 154 0.91 11.63 -26.47
C ASP A 154 0.50 10.31 -25.80
N MET A 155 0.27 10.34 -24.49
CA MET A 155 -0.18 9.17 -23.74
C MET A 155 -1.72 9.04 -23.78
N THR A 156 -2.18 7.79 -23.89
CA THR A 156 -3.59 7.40 -23.72
C THR A 156 -3.71 6.37 -22.60
N LEU A 157 -4.91 6.26 -22.01
CA LEU A 157 -5.17 5.37 -20.88
C LEU A 157 -6.34 4.43 -21.19
N ASP A 158 -6.14 3.13 -20.98
CA ASP A 158 -7.17 2.12 -20.97
C ASP A 158 -7.37 1.60 -19.54
N VAL A 159 -8.58 1.69 -19.02
CA VAL A 159 -8.93 1.27 -17.66
C VAL A 159 -9.92 0.11 -17.72
N PHE A 160 -9.64 -0.95 -17.00
CA PHE A 160 -10.56 -2.04 -16.71
C PHE A 160 -10.76 -2.10 -15.21
N ALA A 161 -11.95 -1.79 -14.74
CA ALA A 161 -12.24 -1.72 -13.31
C ALA A 161 -13.60 -2.33 -12.97
N TYR A 162 -13.71 -2.89 -11.76
CA TYR A 162 -14.98 -3.36 -11.21
C TYR A 162 -15.32 -2.62 -9.91
N ASP A 163 -14.41 -2.44 -8.99
CA ASP A 163 -14.53 -1.60 -7.81
C ASP A 163 -13.82 -0.27 -8.07
N LEU A 164 -14.53 0.79 -8.30
CA LEU A 164 -13.96 2.10 -8.63
C LEU A 164 -14.58 3.18 -7.73
N ASN A 165 -14.07 3.27 -6.49
CA ASN A 165 -14.59 4.14 -5.44
C ASN A 165 -13.50 4.91 -4.67
N GLU A 166 -12.22 4.81 -5.06
CA GLU A 166 -11.13 5.53 -4.40
C GLU A 166 -11.10 7.01 -4.85
N PRO A 167 -11.33 7.98 -3.93
CA PRO A 167 -11.56 9.38 -4.30
C PRO A 167 -10.46 10.05 -5.09
N ALA A 168 -9.18 9.78 -4.77
CA ALA A 168 -8.06 10.41 -5.46
C ALA A 168 -7.86 9.86 -6.89
N ILE A 169 -8.23 8.61 -7.15
CA ILE A 169 -8.27 8.01 -8.49
C ILE A 169 -9.45 8.61 -9.27
N LEU A 170 -10.64 8.64 -8.66
CA LEU A 170 -11.83 9.20 -9.28
C LEU A 170 -11.64 10.67 -9.68
N THR A 171 -11.07 11.48 -8.80
CA THR A 171 -10.77 12.89 -9.07
C THR A 171 -9.90 13.05 -10.31
N ARG A 172 -8.88 12.21 -10.48
CA ARG A 172 -8.00 12.27 -11.64
C ARG A 172 -8.67 11.79 -12.92
N LEU A 173 -9.43 10.70 -12.86
CA LEU A 173 -10.16 10.19 -14.02
C LEU A 173 -11.24 11.17 -14.49
N LEU A 174 -11.85 11.94 -13.59
CA LEU A 174 -12.84 12.97 -13.89
C LEU A 174 -12.21 14.31 -14.34
N ASP A 175 -10.88 14.44 -14.36
CA ASP A 175 -10.22 15.60 -14.98
C ASP A 175 -10.45 15.57 -16.50
N PRO A 176 -11.04 16.63 -17.10
CA PRO A 176 -11.35 16.66 -18.53
C PRO A 176 -10.14 16.40 -19.44
N THR A 177 -8.94 16.85 -19.03
CA THR A 177 -7.72 16.65 -19.80
C THR A 177 -7.33 15.17 -19.89
N LEU A 178 -7.49 14.43 -18.80
CA LEU A 178 -7.23 13.00 -18.76
C LEU A 178 -8.38 12.22 -19.41
N ALA A 179 -9.63 12.56 -19.09
CA ALA A 179 -10.83 11.88 -19.58
C ALA A 179 -10.92 11.84 -21.11
N ALA A 180 -10.53 12.94 -21.78
CA ALA A 180 -10.53 13.03 -23.25
C ALA A 180 -9.62 11.98 -23.94
N ARG A 181 -8.68 11.40 -23.21
CA ARG A 181 -7.70 10.42 -23.71
C ARG A 181 -7.82 9.06 -23.00
N THR A 182 -8.91 8.87 -22.26
CA THR A 182 -9.15 7.67 -21.45
C THR A 182 -10.34 6.87 -21.98
N ARG A 183 -10.13 5.56 -22.10
CA ARG A 183 -11.19 4.60 -22.38
C ARG A 183 -11.36 3.71 -21.15
N ILE A 184 -12.61 3.55 -20.71
CA ILE A 184 -12.93 2.77 -19.51
C ILE A 184 -13.90 1.64 -19.85
N ILE A 185 -13.63 0.45 -19.34
CA ILE A 185 -14.58 -0.66 -19.25
C ILE A 185 -14.82 -0.92 -17.77
N LEU A 186 -16.07 -0.78 -17.35
CA LEU A 186 -16.52 -1.10 -16.00
C LEU A 186 -17.20 -2.46 -15.95
N ASP A 187 -17.11 -3.09 -14.80
CA ASP A 187 -17.87 -4.31 -14.52
C ASP A 187 -19.38 -4.06 -14.55
N ASN A 188 -20.12 -5.07 -15.04
CA ASN A 188 -21.58 -5.04 -15.18
C ASN A 188 -22.28 -5.96 -14.15
N ALA A 189 -21.58 -6.47 -13.16
CA ALA A 189 -22.15 -7.29 -12.10
C ALA A 189 -23.09 -6.47 -11.19
N ALA A 190 -24.10 -7.12 -10.63
CA ALA A 190 -25.10 -6.48 -9.77
C ALA A 190 -24.52 -5.83 -8.50
N LEU A 191 -23.27 -6.15 -8.13
CA LEU A 191 -22.57 -5.48 -7.04
C LEU A 191 -22.15 -4.06 -7.42
N HIS A 192 -21.86 -3.79 -8.70
CA HIS A 192 -21.28 -2.54 -9.21
C HIS A 192 -22.19 -1.80 -10.19
N HIS A 193 -23.34 -2.40 -10.55
CA HIS A 193 -24.27 -1.82 -11.48
C HIS A 193 -25.73 -2.13 -11.12
N ASP A 194 -26.57 -1.10 -11.17
CA ASP A 194 -28.00 -1.22 -11.05
C ASP A 194 -28.64 -1.14 -12.45
N ALA A 195 -29.11 -2.27 -12.98
CA ALA A 195 -29.78 -2.33 -14.30
C ALA A 195 -31.02 -1.42 -14.36
N LYS A 196 -31.60 -1.07 -13.20
CA LYS A 196 -32.64 -0.06 -13.03
C LYS A 196 -32.27 0.80 -11.81
N PRO A 197 -32.34 2.13 -11.94
CA PRO A 197 -32.11 2.99 -10.79
C PRO A 197 -33.06 2.59 -9.64
N PRO A 198 -32.55 2.49 -8.39
CA PRO A 198 -33.38 2.15 -7.25
C PRO A 198 -34.46 3.22 -7.03
N ALA A 199 -35.70 2.79 -6.71
CA ALA A 199 -36.80 3.70 -6.41
C ALA A 199 -36.55 4.52 -5.11
N SER A 200 -35.70 4.01 -4.22
CA SER A 200 -35.22 4.68 -3.01
C SER A 200 -33.85 4.09 -2.65
N GLY A 201 -32.94 4.93 -2.19
CA GLY A 201 -31.58 4.55 -1.84
C GLY A 201 -30.53 5.21 -2.73
N GLY A 202 -29.27 5.12 -2.32
CA GLY A 202 -28.13 5.65 -3.07
C GLY A 202 -27.87 4.85 -4.36
N ARG A 203 -27.39 5.52 -5.38
CA ARG A 203 -26.87 4.86 -6.59
C ARG A 203 -25.56 4.16 -6.28
N LYS A 204 -25.21 3.16 -7.08
CA LYS A 204 -23.87 2.57 -7.03
C LYS A 204 -22.84 3.63 -7.41
N PRO A 205 -21.71 3.71 -6.70
CA PRO A 205 -20.63 4.67 -7.03
C PRO A 205 -20.16 4.57 -8.48
N GLU A 206 -20.05 3.34 -8.99
CA GLU A 206 -19.62 3.09 -10.37
C GLU A 206 -20.65 3.55 -11.41
N ASP A 207 -21.94 3.56 -11.09
CA ASP A 207 -23.00 4.10 -11.97
C ASP A 207 -22.96 5.63 -12.00
N GLU A 208 -22.78 6.25 -10.85
CA GLU A 208 -22.63 7.70 -10.77
C GLU A 208 -21.34 8.16 -11.47
N PHE A 209 -20.23 7.44 -11.26
CA PHE A 209 -18.98 7.69 -11.96
C PHE A 209 -19.15 7.57 -13.48
N ALA A 210 -19.78 6.50 -13.96
CA ALA A 210 -19.98 6.27 -15.39
C ALA A 210 -20.75 7.43 -16.04
N GLU A 211 -21.79 7.94 -15.38
CA GLU A 211 -22.57 9.08 -15.87
C GLU A 211 -21.74 10.37 -15.90
N ARG A 212 -21.04 10.69 -14.81
CA ARG A 212 -20.19 11.88 -14.74
C ARG A 212 -19.06 11.82 -15.77
N PHE A 213 -18.43 10.65 -15.93
CA PHE A 213 -17.34 10.46 -16.88
C PHE A 213 -17.84 10.56 -18.34
N ALA A 214 -18.98 9.92 -18.67
CA ALA A 214 -19.57 9.97 -20.01
C ALA A 214 -20.00 11.38 -20.44
N ALA A 215 -20.24 12.28 -19.50
CA ALA A 215 -20.56 13.68 -19.76
C ALA A 215 -19.33 14.53 -20.14
N LEU A 216 -18.11 14.00 -19.95
CA LEU A 216 -16.87 14.73 -20.26
C LEU A 216 -16.55 14.65 -21.77
N PRO A 217 -16.06 15.74 -22.40
CA PRO A 217 -15.73 15.73 -23.80
C PRO A 217 -14.65 14.71 -24.16
N GLY A 218 -14.87 13.89 -25.18
CA GLY A 218 -13.92 12.90 -25.69
C GLY A 218 -13.77 11.62 -24.87
N SER A 219 -14.39 11.55 -23.70
CA SER A 219 -14.38 10.35 -22.86
C SER A 219 -15.07 9.16 -23.51
N GLN A 220 -14.60 7.95 -23.22
CA GLN A 220 -15.20 6.70 -23.70
C GLN A 220 -15.36 5.72 -22.54
N ILE A 221 -16.59 5.30 -22.28
CA ILE A 221 -16.89 4.34 -21.21
C ILE A 221 -17.90 3.31 -21.69
N LYS A 222 -17.72 2.07 -21.28
CA LYS A 222 -18.60 0.93 -21.55
C LYS A 222 -18.74 0.05 -20.31
N ARG A 223 -19.81 -0.76 -20.30
CA ARG A 223 -20.03 -1.86 -19.37
C ARG A 223 -20.20 -3.17 -20.14
#